data_d08f2784e5d2d07f79412b88ab8d05dd
#
_entry.id   d08f2784e5d2d07f79412b88ab8d05dd
#
_cell.length_a   1.000
_cell.length_b   1.000
_cell.length_c   1.000
_cell.angle_alpha   90.00
_cell.angle_beta   90.00
_cell.angle_gamma   90.00
#
_symmetry.space_group_name_H-M   'P 1'
#
loop_
_entity.id
_entity.type
_entity.pdbx_description
1 polymer ?
#
loop_
_entity_poly.entity_id
_entity_poly.type
_entity_poly.pdbx_seq_one_letter_code
_entity_poly.pdbx_strand_id
1 'polypeptide(L)'
;ANGAELSELRAYIISRLLWDPSLSGEKVMNEFLDLHYGPAAPPIRRFIERTHDRAAASGRHHNCFGRLADYGLDESDAQAGLDAFAEAMRLADSDQTRRHVARASICAYRAALEPIWYRDSGPLEPAVAEKLRPLARHLFELCDEFKVDRAQEWGEEIPQTRNRLKRVFGLGENEAF
;
A
#
# COMPACT_ATOMS: atom_id res chain seq x y z
N ALA A 1 7.95 -8.39 9.00
CA ALA A 1 7.70 -6.98 8.74
C ALA A 1 6.23 -6.68 9.00
N ASN A 2 5.95 -5.75 9.91
CA ASN A 2 4.57 -5.37 10.28
C ASN A 2 3.85 -4.57 9.17
N GLY A 3 4.52 -4.29 8.06
CA GLY A 3 4.04 -3.48 6.96
C GLY A 3 3.85 -4.23 5.63
N ALA A 4 3.78 -5.57 5.67
CA ALA A 4 3.51 -6.31 4.44
C ALA A 4 2.10 -5.98 3.93
N GLU A 5 1.99 -5.73 2.63
CA GLU A 5 0.73 -5.43 1.95
C GLU A 5 -0.31 -6.53 2.22
N LEU A 6 -1.49 -6.10 2.69
CA LEU A 6 -2.63 -6.99 2.97
C LEU A 6 -2.22 -8.27 3.72
N SER A 7 -1.33 -8.14 4.70
CA SER A 7 -0.73 -9.29 5.41
C SER A 7 -1.77 -10.19 6.07
N GLU A 8 -2.84 -9.60 6.60
CA GLU A 8 -3.94 -10.31 7.23
C GLU A 8 -4.72 -11.16 6.21
N LEU A 9 -5.01 -10.61 5.04
CA LEU A 9 -5.65 -11.33 3.93
C LEU A 9 -4.79 -12.51 3.49
N ARG A 10 -3.49 -12.27 3.27
CA ARG A 10 -2.55 -13.34 2.88
C ARG A 10 -2.47 -14.45 3.91
N ALA A 11 -2.35 -14.11 5.18
CA ALA A 11 -2.33 -15.09 6.27
C ALA A 11 -3.62 -15.88 6.33
N TYR A 12 -4.77 -15.23 6.17
CA TYR A 12 -6.07 -15.90 6.15
C TYR A 12 -6.18 -16.89 4.99
N ILE A 13 -5.90 -16.47 3.77
CA ILE A 13 -5.95 -17.35 2.59
C ILE A 13 -5.02 -18.55 2.76
N ILE A 14 -3.77 -18.31 3.14
CA ILE A 14 -2.77 -19.37 3.33
C ILE A 14 -3.25 -20.36 4.40
N SER A 15 -3.70 -19.91 5.54
CA SER A 15 -4.16 -20.79 6.63
C SER A 15 -5.36 -21.65 6.22
N ARG A 16 -6.32 -21.08 5.48
CA ARG A 16 -7.51 -21.80 5.00
C ARG A 16 -7.14 -22.86 3.95
N LEU A 17 -6.27 -22.52 3.01
CA LEU A 17 -5.84 -23.44 1.95
C LEU A 17 -4.87 -24.53 2.45
N LEU A 18 -4.09 -24.25 3.49
CA LEU A 18 -3.27 -25.29 4.16
C LEU A 18 -4.14 -26.30 4.92
N TRP A 19 -5.26 -25.84 5.48
CA TRP A 19 -6.20 -26.73 6.18
C TRP A 19 -7.05 -27.55 5.21
N ASP A 20 -7.54 -26.91 4.16
CA ASP A 20 -8.35 -27.56 3.12
C ASP A 20 -7.95 -27.07 1.72
N PRO A 21 -7.05 -27.80 1.02
CA PRO A 21 -6.59 -27.43 -0.31
C PRO A 21 -7.67 -27.49 -1.40
N SER A 22 -8.85 -28.04 -1.12
CA SER A 22 -9.97 -28.10 -2.08
C SER A 22 -10.74 -26.77 -2.19
N LEU A 23 -10.50 -25.84 -1.27
CA LEU A 23 -11.16 -24.53 -1.28
C LEU A 23 -10.71 -23.68 -2.47
N SER A 24 -11.63 -22.88 -2.99
CA SER A 24 -11.28 -21.83 -3.96
C SER A 24 -10.62 -20.65 -3.23
N GLY A 25 -9.39 -20.30 -3.64
CA GLY A 25 -8.68 -19.12 -3.10
C GLY A 25 -9.48 -17.83 -3.29
N GLU A 26 -10.17 -17.65 -4.41
CA GLU A 26 -11.05 -16.52 -4.68
C GLU A 26 -12.22 -16.45 -3.68
N LYS A 27 -12.88 -17.57 -3.39
CA LYS A 27 -13.96 -17.60 -2.40
C LYS A 27 -13.46 -17.27 -1.01
N VAL A 28 -12.29 -17.78 -0.64
CA VAL A 28 -11.66 -17.49 0.66
C VAL A 28 -11.25 -16.01 0.77
N MET A 29 -10.72 -15.43 -0.32
CA MET A 29 -10.43 -14.00 -0.39
C MET A 29 -11.70 -13.17 -0.19
N ASN A 30 -12.76 -13.48 -0.93
CA ASN A 30 -14.03 -12.77 -0.84
C ASN A 30 -14.64 -12.86 0.56
N GLU A 31 -14.63 -14.04 1.18
CA GLU A 31 -15.07 -14.25 2.56
C GLU A 31 -14.31 -13.33 3.53
N PHE A 32 -12.97 -13.28 3.41
CA PHE A 32 -12.18 -12.37 4.25
C PHE A 32 -12.54 -10.91 4.04
N LEU A 33 -12.62 -10.47 2.79
CA LEU A 33 -12.90 -9.08 2.47
C LEU A 33 -14.25 -8.65 3.04
N ASP A 34 -15.28 -9.47 2.87
CA ASP A 34 -16.61 -9.18 3.37
C ASP A 34 -16.67 -9.15 4.91
N LEU A 35 -16.00 -10.08 5.58
CA LEU A 35 -15.95 -10.13 7.05
C LEU A 35 -15.09 -9.02 7.66
N HIS A 36 -13.97 -8.66 7.02
CA HIS A 36 -12.98 -7.74 7.58
C HIS A 36 -13.28 -6.27 7.26
N TYR A 37 -13.83 -6.00 6.08
CA TYR A 37 -14.09 -4.65 5.58
C TYR A 37 -15.59 -4.33 5.44
N GLY A 38 -16.49 -5.32 5.51
CA GLY A 38 -17.92 -5.10 5.40
C GLY A 38 -18.30 -4.29 4.15
N PRO A 39 -19.08 -3.18 4.29
CA PRO A 39 -19.45 -2.33 3.16
C PRO A 39 -18.29 -1.70 2.39
N ALA A 40 -17.09 -1.63 3.00
CA ALA A 40 -15.88 -1.11 2.37
C ALA A 40 -15.12 -2.16 1.52
N ALA A 41 -15.55 -3.43 1.51
CA ALA A 41 -14.90 -4.50 0.76
C ALA A 41 -14.87 -4.31 -0.77
N PRO A 42 -15.95 -3.87 -1.45
CA PRO A 42 -15.99 -3.81 -2.91
C PRO A 42 -14.86 -2.99 -3.56
N PRO A 43 -14.54 -1.75 -3.14
CA PRO A 43 -13.44 -1.01 -3.74
C PRO A 43 -12.07 -1.66 -3.49
N ILE A 44 -11.86 -2.27 -2.33
CA ILE A 44 -10.60 -2.97 -2.02
C ILE A 44 -10.45 -4.21 -2.92
N ARG A 45 -11.55 -4.96 -3.14
CA ARG A 45 -11.58 -6.09 -4.07
C ARG A 45 -11.18 -5.66 -5.48
N ARG A 46 -11.78 -4.59 -6.02
CA ARG A 46 -11.44 -4.06 -7.34
C ARG A 46 -9.97 -3.65 -7.46
N PHE A 47 -9.40 -3.07 -6.41
CA PHE A 47 -7.98 -2.75 -6.37
C PHE A 47 -7.10 -4.01 -6.47
N ILE A 48 -7.41 -5.04 -5.70
CA ILE A 48 -6.68 -6.33 -5.71
C ILE A 48 -6.78 -6.96 -7.10
N GLU A 49 -7.99 -7.13 -7.63
CA GLU A 49 -8.24 -7.73 -8.94
C GLU A 49 -7.50 -6.97 -10.05
N ARG A 50 -7.66 -5.64 -10.12
CA ARG A 50 -6.97 -4.80 -11.10
C ARG A 50 -5.46 -4.99 -11.05
N THR A 51 -4.87 -4.97 -9.85
CA THR A 51 -3.42 -5.09 -9.68
C THR A 51 -2.93 -6.46 -10.15
N HIS A 52 -3.62 -7.52 -9.77
CA HIS A 52 -3.28 -8.88 -10.16
C HIS A 52 -3.48 -9.11 -11.67
N ASP A 53 -4.60 -8.67 -12.24
CA ASP A 53 -4.91 -8.84 -13.67
C ASP A 53 -3.88 -8.11 -14.55
N ARG A 54 -3.51 -6.88 -14.18
CA ARG A 54 -2.48 -6.13 -14.91
C ARG A 54 -1.11 -6.78 -14.80
N ALA A 55 -0.73 -7.24 -13.62
CA ALA A 55 0.53 -7.95 -13.44
C ALA A 55 0.55 -9.25 -14.27
N ALA A 56 -0.51 -10.03 -14.23
CA ALA A 56 -0.66 -11.24 -15.03
C ALA A 56 -0.61 -10.95 -16.54
N ALA A 57 -1.36 -9.95 -17.01
CA ALA A 57 -1.40 -9.56 -18.42
C ALA A 57 -0.04 -9.03 -18.93
N SER A 58 0.82 -8.50 -18.06
CA SER A 58 2.14 -8.03 -18.44
C SER A 58 3.07 -9.16 -18.88
N GLY A 59 2.81 -10.39 -18.48
CA GLY A 59 3.68 -11.56 -18.72
C GLY A 59 5.04 -11.47 -18.03
N ARG A 60 5.25 -10.48 -17.16
CA ARG A 60 6.52 -10.27 -16.46
C ARG A 60 6.54 -11.08 -15.17
N HIS A 61 7.65 -11.75 -14.94
CA HIS A 61 7.89 -12.51 -13.72
C HIS A 61 9.11 -11.95 -13.00
N HIS A 62 8.88 -11.32 -11.86
CA HIS A 62 9.93 -10.80 -11.01
C HIS A 62 9.92 -11.46 -9.63
N ASN A 63 11.04 -11.37 -8.96
CA ASN A 63 11.16 -11.78 -7.56
C ASN A 63 10.55 -10.70 -6.62
N CYS A 64 10.50 -10.96 -5.32
CA CYS A 64 9.93 -10.07 -4.32
C CYS A 64 10.62 -8.69 -4.18
N PHE A 65 11.71 -8.42 -4.91
CA PHE A 65 12.42 -7.14 -4.91
C PHE A 65 12.09 -6.26 -6.12
N GLY A 66 11.13 -6.67 -6.97
CA GLY A 66 10.70 -5.89 -8.12
C GLY A 66 10.02 -4.56 -7.72
N ARG A 67 10.10 -3.58 -8.62
CA ARG A 67 9.37 -2.31 -8.56
C ARG A 67 8.04 -2.43 -9.30
N LEU A 68 7.15 -1.46 -9.17
CA LEU A 68 5.86 -1.46 -9.89
C LEU A 68 6.03 -1.75 -11.40
N ALA A 69 6.96 -1.05 -12.04
CA ALA A 69 7.21 -1.23 -13.48
C ALA A 69 7.68 -2.64 -13.84
N ASP A 70 8.35 -3.34 -12.93
CA ASP A 70 8.82 -4.71 -13.16
C ASP A 70 7.65 -5.70 -13.24
N TYR A 71 6.53 -5.38 -12.61
CA TYR A 71 5.28 -6.15 -12.68
C TYR A 71 4.30 -5.63 -13.73
N GLY A 72 4.70 -4.63 -14.55
CA GLY A 72 3.81 -4.03 -15.55
C GLY A 72 2.79 -3.06 -14.97
N LEU A 73 3.01 -2.61 -13.73
CA LEU A 73 2.20 -1.60 -13.06
C LEU A 73 2.81 -0.21 -13.25
N ASP A 74 1.98 0.82 -13.18
CA ASP A 74 2.39 2.20 -13.39
C ASP A 74 1.73 3.19 -12.41
N GLU A 75 1.95 4.50 -12.62
CA GLU A 75 1.39 5.56 -11.79
C GLU A 75 -0.15 5.53 -11.80
N SER A 76 -0.78 5.11 -12.90
CA SER A 76 -2.25 5.01 -12.97
C SER A 76 -2.80 3.91 -12.06
N ASP A 77 -2.04 2.83 -11.85
CA ASP A 77 -2.42 1.77 -10.92
C ASP A 77 -2.24 2.20 -9.48
N ALA A 78 -1.18 2.95 -9.18
CA ALA A 78 -1.00 3.56 -7.88
C ALA A 78 -2.13 4.56 -7.54
N GLN A 79 -2.52 5.40 -8.51
CA GLN A 79 -3.65 6.32 -8.35
C GLN A 79 -4.96 5.57 -8.13
N ALA A 80 -5.23 4.52 -8.92
CA ALA A 80 -6.42 3.68 -8.74
C ALA A 80 -6.48 3.05 -7.34
N GLY A 81 -5.31 2.70 -6.78
CA GLY A 81 -5.22 2.25 -5.38
C GLY A 81 -5.63 3.33 -4.39
N LEU A 82 -5.11 4.55 -4.53
CA LEU A 82 -5.51 5.68 -3.67
C LEU A 82 -7.01 5.94 -3.74
N ASP A 83 -7.58 5.95 -4.95
CA ASP A 83 -9.02 6.19 -5.18
C ASP A 83 -9.88 5.07 -4.55
N ALA A 84 -9.45 3.82 -4.69
CA ALA A 84 -10.15 2.68 -4.11
C ALA A 84 -10.18 2.74 -2.57
N PHE A 85 -9.06 3.06 -1.93
CA PHE A 85 -9.00 3.20 -0.47
C PHE A 85 -9.73 4.45 0.02
N ALA A 86 -9.75 5.54 -0.73
CA ALA A 86 -10.58 6.71 -0.42
C ALA A 86 -12.08 6.39 -0.50
N GLU A 87 -12.51 5.61 -1.49
CA GLU A 87 -13.88 5.09 -1.58
C GLU A 87 -14.19 4.15 -0.41
N ALA A 88 -13.30 3.19 -0.11
CA ALA A 88 -13.46 2.27 1.00
C ALA A 88 -13.62 2.99 2.34
N MET A 89 -12.84 4.04 2.57
CA MET A 89 -12.93 4.86 3.78
C MET A 89 -14.29 5.55 3.91
N ARG A 90 -14.89 6.00 2.81
CA ARG A 90 -16.24 6.60 2.82
C ARG A 90 -17.35 5.57 3.10
N LEU A 91 -17.15 4.33 2.67
CA LEU A 91 -18.11 3.23 2.85
C LEU A 91 -18.00 2.54 4.21
N ALA A 92 -16.88 2.74 4.93
CA ALA A 92 -16.64 2.14 6.23
C ALA A 92 -17.68 2.63 7.26
N ASP A 93 -18.44 1.70 7.82
CA ASP A 93 -19.59 1.93 8.69
C ASP A 93 -19.27 1.94 10.20
N SER A 94 -18.06 1.54 10.57
CA SER A 94 -17.60 1.48 11.96
C SER A 94 -16.18 2.01 12.10
N ASP A 95 -15.78 2.39 13.31
CA ASP A 95 -14.40 2.80 13.61
C ASP A 95 -13.42 1.65 13.40
N GLN A 96 -13.85 0.43 13.66
CA GLN A 96 -13.03 -0.76 13.41
C GLN A 96 -12.79 -0.93 11.91
N THR A 97 -13.82 -0.86 11.08
CA THR A 97 -13.70 -0.95 9.62
C THR A 97 -12.82 0.19 9.08
N ARG A 98 -13.04 1.43 9.55
CA ARG A 98 -12.17 2.58 9.18
C ARG A 98 -10.70 2.31 9.50
N ARG A 99 -10.42 1.76 10.68
CA ARG A 99 -9.07 1.41 11.09
C ARG A 99 -8.46 0.30 10.21
N HIS A 100 -9.24 -0.72 9.83
CA HIS A 100 -8.79 -1.76 8.90
C HIS A 100 -8.47 -1.18 7.52
N VAL A 101 -9.34 -0.33 6.98
CA VAL A 101 -9.13 0.34 5.68
C VAL A 101 -7.90 1.24 5.73
N ALA A 102 -7.74 2.05 6.79
CA ALA A 102 -6.59 2.93 6.97
C ALA A 102 -5.27 2.14 6.96
N ARG A 103 -5.21 1.03 7.71
CA ARG A 103 -4.02 0.18 7.71
C ARG A 103 -3.74 -0.43 6.34
N ALA A 104 -4.76 -0.93 5.66
CA ALA A 104 -4.60 -1.51 4.33
C ALA A 104 -4.16 -0.48 3.28
N SER A 105 -4.55 0.80 3.41
CA SER A 105 -4.20 1.85 2.46
C SER A 105 -2.70 2.19 2.41
N ILE A 106 -1.90 1.78 3.40
CA ILE A 106 -0.45 2.01 3.45
C ILE A 106 0.23 1.56 2.15
N CYS A 107 -0.20 0.42 1.58
CA CYS A 107 0.34 -0.08 0.32
C CYS A 107 0.11 0.88 -0.86
N ALA A 108 -1.07 1.50 -0.95
CA ALA A 108 -1.40 2.44 -2.01
C ALA A 108 -0.60 3.74 -1.89
N TYR A 109 -0.46 4.29 -0.69
CA TYR A 109 0.40 5.46 -0.45
C TYR A 109 1.88 5.17 -0.74
N ARG A 110 2.37 3.98 -0.34
CA ARG A 110 3.72 3.53 -0.66
C ARG A 110 3.91 3.42 -2.19
N ALA A 111 2.95 2.84 -2.91
CA ALA A 111 2.99 2.71 -4.36
C ALA A 111 2.99 4.09 -5.07
N ALA A 112 2.18 5.04 -4.60
CA ALA A 112 2.14 6.40 -5.15
C ALA A 112 3.45 7.19 -4.95
N LEU A 113 4.25 6.82 -3.94
CA LEU A 113 5.56 7.41 -3.68
C LEU A 113 6.71 6.65 -4.38
N GLU A 114 6.42 5.60 -5.15
CA GLU A 114 7.45 4.81 -5.86
C GLU A 114 8.43 5.67 -6.69
N PRO A 115 8.01 6.73 -7.41
CA PRO A 115 8.92 7.54 -8.21
C PRO A 115 10.04 8.22 -7.41
N ILE A 116 9.81 8.43 -6.11
CA ILE A 116 10.77 9.10 -5.22
C ILE A 116 11.31 8.19 -4.11
N TRP A 117 10.74 6.98 -3.97
CA TRP A 117 11.02 6.10 -2.82
C TRP A 117 12.48 5.73 -2.69
N TYR A 118 13.17 5.56 -3.81
CA TYR A 118 14.58 5.16 -3.85
C TYR A 118 15.54 6.32 -4.14
N ARG A 119 15.06 7.57 -4.11
CA ARG A 119 15.94 8.73 -4.24
C ARG A 119 16.66 9.01 -2.92
N ASP A 120 17.97 9.25 -3.03
CA ASP A 120 18.81 9.53 -1.87
C ASP A 120 18.99 11.03 -1.62
N SER A 121 18.92 11.85 -2.66
CA SER A 121 19.17 13.28 -2.59
C SER A 121 18.66 14.03 -3.82
N GLY A 122 18.76 15.35 -3.73
CA GLY A 122 18.38 16.28 -4.78
C GLY A 122 16.91 16.71 -4.68
N PRO A 123 16.65 18.03 -4.75
CA PRO A 123 15.31 18.56 -4.63
C PRO A 123 14.42 18.05 -5.77
N LEU A 124 13.14 17.89 -5.46
CA LEU A 124 12.11 17.63 -6.45
C LEU A 124 11.76 18.91 -7.18
N GLU A 125 11.32 18.77 -8.43
CA GLU A 125 10.63 19.87 -9.10
C GLU A 125 9.44 20.32 -8.24
N PRO A 126 9.19 21.65 -8.11
CA PRO A 126 8.17 22.18 -7.21
C PRO A 126 6.78 21.55 -7.39
N ALA A 127 6.33 21.35 -8.62
CA ALA A 127 5.04 20.75 -8.93
C ALA A 127 4.96 19.28 -8.47
N VAL A 128 6.06 18.52 -8.58
CA VAL A 128 6.14 17.13 -8.10
C VAL A 128 6.14 17.11 -6.57
N ALA A 129 6.88 18.01 -5.95
CA ALA A 129 6.93 18.12 -4.49
C ALA A 129 5.55 18.49 -3.92
N GLU A 130 4.83 19.43 -4.53
CA GLU A 130 3.49 19.83 -4.13
C GLU A 130 2.50 18.64 -4.19
N LYS A 131 2.54 17.85 -5.27
CA LYS A 131 1.70 16.67 -5.46
C LYS A 131 2.00 15.57 -4.44
N LEU A 132 3.29 15.26 -4.20
CA LEU A 132 3.68 14.08 -3.44
C LEU A 132 3.82 14.33 -1.93
N ARG A 133 4.03 15.58 -1.50
CA ARG A 133 4.21 15.91 -0.08
C ARG A 133 3.01 15.50 0.80
N PRO A 134 1.75 15.77 0.42
CA PRO A 134 0.59 15.31 1.19
C PRO A 134 0.53 13.78 1.32
N LEU A 135 0.90 13.06 0.27
CA LEU A 135 0.92 11.60 0.27
C LEU A 135 2.00 11.05 1.22
N ALA A 136 3.20 11.66 1.20
CA ALA A 136 4.28 11.29 2.10
C ALA A 136 3.91 11.56 3.56
N ARG A 137 3.32 12.73 3.86
CA ARG A 137 2.83 13.06 5.19
C ARG A 137 1.87 11.98 5.69
N HIS A 138 0.83 11.70 4.90
CA HIS A 138 -0.20 10.75 5.30
C HIS A 138 0.34 9.33 5.46
N LEU A 139 1.25 8.90 4.58
CA LEU A 139 1.93 7.61 4.74
C LEU A 139 2.63 7.51 6.11
N PHE A 140 3.37 8.54 6.50
CA PHE A 140 4.11 8.50 7.76
C PHE A 140 3.20 8.62 8.99
N GLU A 141 2.08 9.35 8.90
CA GLU A 141 1.04 9.36 9.92
C GLU A 141 0.46 7.95 10.14
N LEU A 142 0.13 7.24 9.06
CA LEU A 142 -0.33 5.86 9.12
C LEU A 142 0.75 4.91 9.69
N CYS A 143 2.01 5.08 9.28
CA CYS A 143 3.09 4.28 9.82
C CYS A 143 3.27 4.46 11.33
N ASP A 144 3.13 5.69 11.82
CA ASP A 144 3.20 6.00 13.26
C ASP A 144 2.00 5.39 14.01
N GLU A 145 0.78 5.56 13.48
CA GLU A 145 -0.45 5.02 14.07
C GLU A 145 -0.40 3.49 14.19
N PHE A 146 0.01 2.82 13.11
CA PHE A 146 0.02 1.36 13.04
C PHE A 146 1.36 0.74 13.47
N LYS A 147 2.29 1.55 13.96
CA LYS A 147 3.63 1.12 14.43
C LYS A 147 4.36 0.27 13.38
N VAL A 148 4.31 0.73 12.14
CA VAL A 148 5.03 0.12 11.03
C VAL A 148 6.51 0.45 11.17
N ASP A 149 7.34 -0.56 11.31
CA ASP A 149 8.79 -0.40 11.45
C ASP A 149 9.51 -0.25 10.10
N ARG A 150 9.04 -0.98 9.08
CA ARG A 150 9.60 -1.00 7.72
C ARG A 150 8.50 -1.11 6.68
N ALA A 151 8.62 -0.36 5.58
CA ALA A 151 7.68 -0.43 4.46
C ALA A 151 7.99 -1.58 3.48
N GLN A 152 9.17 -2.19 3.58
CA GLN A 152 9.59 -3.33 2.78
C GLN A 152 10.57 -4.20 3.56
N GLU A 153 10.60 -5.50 3.26
CA GLU A 153 11.59 -6.41 3.80
C GLU A 153 12.99 -5.98 3.36
N TRP A 154 13.97 -6.06 4.25
CA TRP A 154 15.37 -5.62 4.02
C TRP A 154 15.54 -4.11 3.69
N GLY A 155 14.48 -3.32 3.78
CA GLY A 155 14.53 -1.87 3.58
C GLY A 155 14.97 -1.11 4.84
N GLU A 156 15.13 0.20 4.66
CA GLU A 156 15.33 1.14 5.77
C GLU A 156 14.14 1.11 6.73
N GLU A 157 14.41 1.41 7.98
CA GLU A 157 13.34 1.68 8.95
C GLU A 157 12.58 2.97 8.61
N ILE A 158 11.32 3.05 9.01
CA ILE A 158 10.47 4.22 8.71
C ILE A 158 11.11 5.54 9.14
N PRO A 159 11.76 5.68 10.32
CA PRO A 159 12.44 6.94 10.66
C PRO A 159 13.56 7.33 9.69
N GLN A 160 14.36 6.35 9.24
CA GLN A 160 15.43 6.58 8.27
C GLN A 160 14.87 6.98 6.90
N THR A 161 13.85 6.25 6.41
CA THR A 161 13.14 6.56 5.17
C THR A 161 12.52 7.96 5.23
N ARG A 162 11.88 8.31 6.34
CA ARG A 162 11.30 9.64 6.56
C ARG A 162 12.36 10.74 6.44
N ASN A 163 13.49 10.60 7.11
CA ASN A 163 14.59 11.57 7.06
C ASN A 163 15.19 11.68 5.66
N ARG A 164 15.35 10.57 4.95
CA ARG A 164 15.81 10.58 3.57
C ARG A 164 14.83 11.30 2.65
N LEU A 165 13.53 11.00 2.73
CA LEU A 165 12.52 11.68 1.92
C LEU A 165 12.38 13.16 2.28
N LYS A 166 12.53 13.57 3.55
CA LYS A 166 12.60 15.01 3.91
C LYS A 166 13.67 15.72 3.10
N ARG A 167 14.89 15.18 3.00
CA ARG A 167 15.96 15.76 2.19
C ARG A 167 15.58 15.85 0.70
N VAL A 168 14.91 14.85 0.16
CA VAL A 168 14.39 14.83 -1.23
C VAL A 168 13.35 15.93 -1.44
N PHE A 169 12.54 16.24 -0.42
CA PHE A 169 11.59 17.38 -0.45
C PHE A 169 12.22 18.73 -0.11
N GLY A 170 13.52 18.79 0.18
CA GLY A 170 14.20 20.00 0.60
C GLY A 170 13.81 20.50 2.00
N LEU A 171 13.34 19.60 2.86
CA LEU A 171 12.93 19.89 4.23
C LEU A 171 14.09 19.67 5.21
N GLY A 172 14.18 20.53 6.24
CA GLY A 172 15.05 20.31 7.38
C GLY A 172 14.62 19.13 8.24
N GLU A 173 15.56 18.58 9.04
CA GLU A 173 15.28 17.42 9.89
C GLU A 173 14.10 17.62 10.84
N ASN A 174 13.93 18.83 11.38
CA ASN A 174 12.88 19.18 12.33
C ASN A 174 11.59 19.70 11.68
N GLU A 175 11.57 19.88 10.35
CA GLU A 175 10.36 20.29 9.65
C GLU A 175 9.40 19.13 9.49
N ALA A 176 8.11 19.43 9.58
CA ALA A 176 7.05 18.46 9.24
C ALA A 176 6.95 18.26 7.73
N PHE A 177 6.44 17.11 7.33
CA PHE A 177 6.09 16.88 5.93
C PHE A 177 4.97 17.82 5.48
#